data_f3bc28cfaf6d3c2e98cd47df228ec58d
#
_entry.id   f3bc28cfaf6d3c2e98cd47df228ec58d
#
_cell.length_a   1.000
_cell.length_b   1.000
_cell.length_c   1.000
_cell.angle_alpha   90.00
_cell.angle_beta   90.00
_cell.angle_gamma   90.00
#
_symmetry.space_group_name_H-M   'P 1'
#
loop_
_entity.id
_entity.type
_entity.pdbx_description
1 polymer ?
#
loop_
_entity_poly.entity_id
_entity_poly.type
_entity_poly.pdbx_seq_one_letter_code
_entity_poly.pdbx_strand_id
1 'polypeptide(L)'
;MKQKFFSILIIFTCLFGFIASANAENYVGTLSNVTMNGKHFNDVANTVFSLTDNGDGTYLLQGEIQKIGKMPGTISMNVPVYIINGTISPTAKNREAGILKTAFMKQKIKLRNISGSLQGGSLHFVIETYAGWDIFPMFPASVTFDGTK
;
A
#
# COMPACT_ATOMS: atom_id res chain seq x y z
N MET A 1 11.75 -24.66 -8.20
CA MET A 1 11.50 -24.77 -7.77
C MET A 1 11.11 -24.98 -7.60
N LYS A 2 11.11 -24.55 -7.78
CA LYS A 2 10.77 -24.59 -7.41
C LYS A 2 9.93 -24.73 -7.62
N GLN A 3 9.65 -24.47 -8.02
CA GLN A 3 8.96 -24.53 -7.98
C GLN A 3 8.11 -24.87 -7.94
N LYS A 4 7.87 -24.78 -8.15
CA LYS A 4 7.00 -25.15 -8.02
C LYS A 4 6.13 -25.32 -7.69
N PHE A 5 5.93 -24.88 -7.71
CA PHE A 5 5.09 -24.97 -7.32
C PHE A 5 4.44 -24.73 -7.46
N PHE A 6 4.23 -24.35 -7.70
CA PHE A 6 3.63 -24.03 -7.64
C PHE A 6 2.84 -23.98 -7.94
N SER A 7 3.19 -23.68 -8.32
CA SER A 7 2.27 -23.62 -8.55
C SER A 7 1.36 -23.93 -8.28
N ILE A 8 1.09 -24.06 -8.00
CA ILE A 8 0.19 -24.16 -7.68
C ILE A 8 -0.44 -23.65 -7.05
N LEU A 9 -0.23 -23.53 -6.55
CA LEU A 9 -0.69 -22.90 -5.89
C LEU A 9 -1.09 -21.90 -6.24
N ILE A 10 -0.91 -21.64 -6.49
CA ILE A 10 -1.20 -20.65 -6.93
C ILE A 10 -2.47 -20.49 -7.29
N ILE A 11 -3.03 -21.16 -7.57
CA ILE A 11 -4.18 -21.17 -7.91
C ILE A 11 -5.16 -20.51 -7.19
N PHE A 12 -5.41 -20.82 -6.05
CA PHE A 12 -6.43 -20.29 -5.32
C PHE A 12 -6.17 -18.88 -4.97
N THR A 13 -5.01 -18.48 -5.08
CA THR A 13 -4.72 -17.12 -4.76
C THR A 13 -5.39 -16.15 -5.65
N CYS A 14 -5.84 -16.55 -6.77
CA CYS A 14 -6.57 -15.66 -7.62
C CYS A 14 -7.85 -15.18 -6.98
N LEU A 15 -8.30 -15.86 -5.96
CA LEU A 15 -9.49 -15.44 -5.27
C LEU A 15 -9.37 -14.05 -4.71
N PHE A 16 -8.18 -13.61 -4.40
CA PHE A 16 -7.98 -12.32 -3.82
C PHE A 16 -7.59 -11.27 -4.82
N GLY A 17 -7.65 -11.60 -6.08
CA GLY A 17 -7.37 -10.61 -7.10
C GLY A 17 -5.92 -10.33 -7.31
N PHE A 18 -5.02 -11.08 -6.68
CA PHE A 18 -3.63 -10.90 -7.00
C PHE A 18 -2.94 -12.25 -7.00
N ILE A 19 -1.85 -12.29 -7.73
CA ILE A 19 -1.09 -13.50 -7.92
C ILE A 19 0.09 -13.47 -6.98
N ALA A 20 0.22 -14.49 -6.17
CA ALA A 20 1.38 -14.62 -5.33
C ALA A 20 2.57 -14.97 -6.21
N SER A 21 3.64 -14.24 -6.09
CA SER A 21 4.89 -14.56 -6.77
C SER A 21 5.90 -15.03 -5.75
N ALA A 22 6.98 -15.66 -6.21
CA ALA A 22 8.03 -16.12 -5.32
C ALA A 22 8.70 -14.96 -4.60
N ASN A 23 8.61 -13.74 -5.14
CA ASN A 23 9.27 -12.58 -4.57
C ASN A 23 8.34 -11.70 -3.74
N ALA A 24 7.08 -12.08 -3.60
CA ALA A 24 6.12 -11.30 -2.84
C ALA A 24 6.06 -11.79 -1.39
N GLU A 25 6.03 -10.85 -0.46
CA GLU A 25 5.88 -11.14 0.96
C GLU A 25 4.74 -10.34 1.53
N ASN A 26 3.94 -10.97 2.39
CA ASN A 26 2.81 -10.32 3.03
C ASN A 26 3.17 -9.93 4.44
N TYR A 27 2.76 -8.72 4.81
CA TYR A 27 2.94 -8.20 6.16
C TYR A 27 1.56 -7.90 6.72
N VAL A 28 1.30 -8.39 7.92
CA VAL A 28 0.02 -8.20 8.59
C VAL A 28 0.25 -7.25 9.76
N GLY A 29 -0.56 -6.23 9.84
CA GLY A 29 -0.34 -5.24 10.88
C GLY A 29 -1.51 -4.30 11.09
N THR A 30 -1.20 -3.14 11.60
CA THR A 30 -2.18 -2.14 12.00
C THR A 30 -1.97 -0.85 11.25
N LEU A 31 -3.06 -0.30 10.74
CA LEU A 31 -3.08 1.07 10.25
C LEU A 31 -3.38 1.99 11.41
N SER A 32 -2.57 3.04 11.54
CA SER A 32 -2.76 4.05 12.58
C SER A 32 -2.56 5.44 12.00
N ASN A 33 -2.89 6.45 12.77
CA ASN A 33 -2.77 7.85 12.36
C ASN A 33 -3.42 8.09 10.99
N VAL A 34 -4.57 7.46 10.77
CA VAL A 34 -5.28 7.57 9.50
C VAL A 34 -6.00 8.90 9.45
N THR A 35 -5.65 9.72 8.47
CA THR A 35 -6.32 11.00 8.27
C THR A 35 -6.72 11.15 6.81
N MET A 36 -7.83 11.84 6.58
CA MET A 36 -8.25 12.25 5.25
C MET A 36 -9.02 13.55 5.37
N ASN A 37 -8.66 14.54 4.57
CA ASN A 37 -9.23 15.89 4.62
C ASN A 37 -9.14 16.50 6.02
N GLY A 38 -8.06 16.20 6.74
CA GLY A 38 -7.85 16.70 8.10
C GLY A 38 -8.65 16.01 9.18
N LYS A 39 -9.42 14.98 8.85
CA LYS A 39 -10.17 14.22 9.83
C LYS A 39 -9.43 12.95 10.19
N HIS A 40 -9.49 12.58 11.46
CA HIS A 40 -8.88 11.36 11.96
C HIS A 40 -9.87 10.21 11.95
N PHE A 41 -9.36 9.03 11.65
CA PHE A 41 -10.16 7.80 11.64
C PHE A 41 -9.50 6.78 12.55
N ASN A 42 -10.29 5.82 13.02
CA ASN A 42 -9.83 4.81 13.96
C ASN A 42 -8.75 3.92 13.35
N ASP A 43 -7.91 3.37 14.21
CA ASP A 43 -6.92 2.38 13.82
C ASP A 43 -7.62 1.12 13.30
N VAL A 44 -6.98 0.44 12.38
CA VAL A 44 -7.51 -0.81 11.80
C VAL A 44 -6.45 -1.89 11.92
N ALA A 45 -6.77 -2.91 12.69
CA ALA A 45 -5.90 -4.07 12.84
C ALA A 45 -6.10 -5.05 11.68
N ASN A 46 -5.20 -6.02 11.59
CA ASN A 46 -5.30 -7.11 10.62
C ASN A 46 -5.35 -6.65 9.17
N THR A 47 -4.63 -5.60 8.87
CA THR A 47 -4.48 -5.08 7.51
C THR A 47 -3.25 -5.73 6.89
N VAL A 48 -3.36 -6.10 5.62
CA VAL A 48 -2.28 -6.78 4.93
C VAL A 48 -1.73 -5.90 3.82
N PHE A 49 -0.42 -5.75 3.80
CA PHE A 49 0.29 -5.14 2.67
C PHE A 49 1.32 -6.14 2.15
N SER A 50 1.49 -6.18 0.85
CA SER A 50 2.49 -7.03 0.23
C SER A 50 3.60 -6.19 -0.38
N LEU A 51 4.81 -6.74 -0.34
CA LEU A 51 5.96 -6.18 -1.02
C LEU A 51 6.46 -7.21 -2.02
N THR A 52 6.57 -6.81 -3.26
CA THR A 52 7.15 -7.65 -4.31
C THR A 52 8.50 -7.08 -4.69
N ASP A 53 9.53 -7.91 -4.57
CA ASP A 53 10.90 -7.52 -4.92
C ASP A 53 11.06 -7.63 -6.44
N ASN A 54 11.42 -6.53 -7.09
CA ASN A 54 11.63 -6.50 -8.54
C ASN A 54 13.05 -6.90 -8.95
N GLY A 55 13.93 -7.12 -7.98
CA GLY A 55 15.29 -7.58 -8.26
C GLY A 55 16.29 -6.49 -8.58
N ASP A 56 15.88 -5.23 -8.63
CA ASP A 56 16.75 -4.12 -9.01
C ASP A 56 16.83 -3.02 -7.95
N GLY A 57 16.45 -3.36 -6.72
CA GLY A 57 16.40 -2.38 -5.63
C GLY A 57 15.06 -1.71 -5.50
N THR A 58 14.14 -1.94 -6.44
CA THR A 58 12.78 -1.43 -6.34
C THR A 58 11.84 -2.53 -5.91
N TYR A 59 10.76 -2.12 -5.25
CA TYR A 59 9.73 -3.01 -4.75
C TYR A 59 8.39 -2.43 -5.10
N LEU A 60 7.40 -3.29 -5.21
CA LEU A 60 6.02 -2.87 -5.40
C LEU A 60 5.26 -3.10 -4.10
N LEU A 61 4.77 -2.02 -3.51
CA LEU A 61 3.98 -2.06 -2.28
C LEU A 61 2.50 -2.03 -2.67
N GLN A 62 1.77 -3.06 -2.28
CA GLN A 62 0.35 -3.18 -2.62
C GLN A 62 -0.47 -3.52 -1.39
N GLY A 63 -1.67 -2.97 -1.34
CA GLY A 63 -2.60 -3.26 -0.27
C GLY A 63 -3.88 -2.48 -0.44
N GLU A 64 -4.85 -2.79 0.40
CA GLU A 64 -6.13 -2.14 0.34
C GLU A 64 -6.52 -1.62 1.71
N ILE A 65 -6.90 -0.36 1.77
CA ILE A 65 -7.39 0.27 2.99
C ILE A 65 -8.90 0.34 2.85
N GLN A 66 -9.58 -0.47 3.65
CA GLN A 66 -11.04 -0.53 3.63
C GLN A 66 -11.62 0.77 4.19
N LYS A 67 -12.84 1.04 3.82
CA LYS A 67 -13.54 2.21 4.32
C LYS A 67 -13.61 2.17 5.84
N ILE A 68 -13.18 3.24 6.48
CA ILE A 68 -13.17 3.37 7.92
C ILE A 68 -14.21 4.42 8.30
N GLY A 69 -15.26 4.00 8.99
CA GLY A 69 -16.29 4.93 9.44
C GLY A 69 -16.86 5.77 8.30
N LYS A 70 -16.69 7.08 8.38
CA LYS A 70 -17.24 8.01 7.39
C LYS A 70 -16.27 8.38 6.28
N MET A 71 -15.21 7.62 6.10
CA MET A 71 -14.35 7.84 4.94
C MET A 71 -15.16 7.73 3.65
N PRO A 72 -14.77 8.47 2.61
CA PRO A 72 -15.51 8.45 1.35
C PRO A 72 -15.52 7.09 0.67
N GLY A 73 -14.49 6.27 0.86
CA GLY A 73 -14.44 5.00 0.17
C GLY A 73 -13.23 4.15 0.57
N THR A 74 -12.91 3.20 -0.28
CA THR A 74 -11.79 2.27 -0.11
C THR A 74 -10.61 2.74 -0.96
N ILE A 75 -9.41 2.61 -0.45
CA ILE A 75 -8.20 2.98 -1.18
C ILE A 75 -7.43 1.71 -1.53
N SER A 76 -7.23 1.48 -2.82
CA SER A 76 -6.36 0.41 -3.31
C SER A 76 -5.02 1.03 -3.65
N MET A 77 -3.96 0.54 -3.01
CA MET A 77 -2.63 1.11 -3.16
C MET A 77 -1.73 0.22 -4.01
N ASN A 78 -0.93 0.87 -4.84
CA ASN A 78 0.00 0.19 -5.72
C ASN A 78 1.18 1.14 -5.95
N VAL A 79 2.17 1.07 -5.07
CA VAL A 79 3.20 2.08 -4.97
C VAL A 79 4.58 1.48 -5.21
N PRO A 80 5.28 1.90 -6.27
CA PRO A 80 6.67 1.51 -6.43
C PRO A 80 7.54 2.30 -5.46
N VAL A 81 8.44 1.61 -4.77
CA VAL A 81 9.32 2.21 -3.77
C VAL A 81 10.73 1.67 -3.94
N TYR A 82 11.70 2.43 -3.44
CA TYR A 82 13.05 1.91 -3.22
C TYR A 82 13.13 1.39 -1.79
N ILE A 83 13.83 0.28 -1.59
CA ILE A 83 14.22 -0.15 -0.26
C ILE A 83 15.71 -0.43 -0.31
N ILE A 84 16.47 0.46 0.30
CA ILE A 84 17.93 0.41 0.28
C ILE A 84 18.40 0.44 1.73
N ASN A 85 19.15 -0.59 2.12
CA ASN A 85 19.62 -0.74 3.51
C ASN A 85 18.47 -0.65 4.51
N GLY A 86 17.32 -1.21 4.14
CA GLY A 86 16.15 -1.23 5.00
C GLY A 86 15.37 0.08 5.05
N THR A 87 15.75 1.07 4.27
CA THR A 87 15.06 2.36 4.25
C THR A 87 14.16 2.46 3.03
N ILE A 88 12.91 2.80 3.25
CA ILE A 88 11.90 2.94 2.20
C ILE A 88 11.85 4.39 1.74
N SER A 89 11.87 4.59 0.43
CA SER A 89 11.72 5.91 -0.16
C SER A 89 10.96 5.82 -1.46
N PRO A 90 10.36 6.92 -1.93
CA PRO A 90 9.56 6.87 -3.17
C PRO A 90 10.47 6.79 -4.40
N THR A 91 10.02 6.05 -5.41
CA THR A 91 10.70 6.08 -6.71
C THR A 91 10.41 7.37 -7.46
N ALA A 92 9.21 7.92 -7.25
CA ALA A 92 8.80 9.19 -7.84
C ALA A 92 7.63 9.74 -7.03
N LYS A 93 7.58 11.05 -6.92
CA LYS A 93 6.46 11.73 -6.27
C LYS A 93 5.48 12.24 -7.32
N ASN A 94 4.25 12.50 -6.89
CA ASN A 94 3.18 13.04 -7.73
C ASN A 94 2.82 12.11 -8.89
N ARG A 95 3.05 10.83 -8.70
CA ARG A 95 2.67 9.78 -9.64
C ARG A 95 1.54 8.95 -9.06
N GLU A 96 0.86 8.23 -9.92
CA GLU A 96 -0.24 7.37 -9.50
C GLU A 96 0.22 6.37 -8.45
N ALA A 97 -0.51 6.31 -7.35
CA ALA A 97 -0.20 5.43 -6.23
C ALA A 97 -1.35 4.47 -5.92
N GLY A 98 -2.47 4.62 -6.58
CA GLY A 98 -3.62 3.78 -6.35
C GLY A 98 -4.91 4.44 -6.77
N ILE A 99 -6.02 3.92 -6.25
CA ILE A 99 -7.35 4.35 -6.60
C ILE A 99 -8.20 4.51 -5.35
N LEU A 100 -8.85 5.64 -5.23
CA LEU A 100 -9.91 5.86 -4.24
C LEU A 100 -11.23 5.50 -4.90
N LYS A 101 -11.91 4.50 -4.34
CA LYS A 101 -13.17 4.02 -4.87
C LYS A 101 -14.28 4.39 -3.90
N THR A 102 -15.17 5.24 -4.35
CA THR A 102 -16.34 5.64 -3.57
C THR A 102 -17.60 4.97 -4.14
N ALA A 103 -18.75 5.28 -3.55
CA ALA A 103 -20.03 4.75 -4.03
C ALA A 103 -20.34 5.22 -5.46
N PHE A 104 -19.81 6.37 -5.87
CA PHE A 104 -20.19 7.00 -7.12
C PHE A 104 -19.09 7.11 -8.15
N MET A 105 -17.83 6.95 -7.74
CA MET A 105 -16.74 7.19 -8.68
C MET A 105 -15.49 6.45 -8.25
N LYS A 106 -14.57 6.31 -9.19
CA LYS A 106 -13.21 5.89 -8.93
C LYS A 106 -12.32 7.07 -9.25
N GLN A 107 -11.37 7.34 -8.39
CA GLN A 107 -10.47 8.45 -8.60
C GLN A 107 -9.04 8.01 -8.35
N LYS A 108 -8.15 8.34 -9.26
CA LYS A 108 -6.73 8.05 -9.09
C LYS A 108 -6.18 8.89 -7.95
N ILE A 109 -5.37 8.26 -7.12
CA ILE A 109 -4.64 8.98 -6.10
C ILE A 109 -3.17 8.99 -6.46
N LYS A 110 -2.50 10.04 -6.02
CA LYS A 110 -1.09 10.25 -6.30
C LYS A 110 -0.29 10.22 -5.01
N LEU A 111 0.96 9.82 -5.15
CA LEU A 111 1.87 9.77 -4.02
C LEU A 111 2.45 11.15 -3.74
N ARG A 112 2.24 11.65 -2.52
CA ARG A 112 2.94 12.84 -2.09
C ARG A 112 4.28 12.46 -1.49
N ASN A 113 4.29 11.46 -0.63
CA ASN A 113 5.51 10.94 -0.03
C ASN A 113 5.28 9.59 0.61
N ILE A 114 6.34 8.82 0.73
CA ILE A 114 6.36 7.61 1.54
C ILE A 114 7.74 7.50 2.18
N SER A 115 7.76 7.10 3.44
CA SER A 115 8.99 6.85 4.16
C SER A 115 8.77 5.71 5.14
N GLY A 116 9.83 5.02 5.48
CA GLY A 116 9.71 3.92 6.43
C GLY A 116 10.91 3.00 6.43
N SER A 117 10.69 1.81 6.96
CA SER A 117 11.77 0.84 7.12
C SER A 117 11.26 -0.57 6.96
N LEU A 118 12.16 -1.44 6.51
CA LEU A 118 11.95 -2.87 6.43
C LEU A 118 13.14 -3.53 7.10
N GLN A 119 12.93 -4.11 8.27
CA GLN A 119 14.01 -4.71 9.05
C GLN A 119 13.51 -5.91 9.81
N GLY A 120 14.23 -7.03 9.70
CA GLY A 120 13.95 -8.19 10.54
C GLY A 120 12.54 -8.74 10.42
N GLY A 121 11.92 -8.65 9.26
CA GLY A 121 10.56 -9.12 9.06
C GLY A 121 9.49 -8.14 9.51
N SER A 122 9.88 -6.92 9.86
CA SER A 122 8.95 -5.86 10.25
C SER A 122 8.92 -4.78 9.17
N LEU A 123 7.72 -4.40 8.77
CA LEU A 123 7.48 -3.35 7.78
C LEU A 123 6.78 -2.18 8.47
N HIS A 124 7.40 -1.02 8.36
CA HIS A 124 6.83 0.23 8.85
C HIS A 124 6.87 1.26 7.74
N PHE A 125 5.77 1.95 7.51
CA PHE A 125 5.81 3.09 6.60
C PHE A 125 4.75 4.12 6.96
N VAL A 126 5.03 5.36 6.56
CA VAL A 126 4.07 6.46 6.57
C VAL A 126 3.90 6.89 5.13
N ILE A 127 2.68 6.91 4.65
CA ILE A 127 2.40 7.29 3.28
C ILE A 127 1.42 8.45 3.25
N GLU A 128 1.68 9.40 2.36
CA GLU A 128 0.81 10.55 2.13
C GLU A 128 0.38 10.55 0.67
N THR A 129 -0.91 10.69 0.45
CA THR A 129 -1.49 10.68 -0.88
C THR A 129 -2.49 11.82 -1.05
N TYR A 130 -2.86 12.07 -2.29
CA TYR A 130 -3.88 13.04 -2.62
C TYR A 130 -4.49 12.67 -3.97
N ALA A 131 -5.65 13.23 -4.25
CA ALA A 131 -6.31 13.07 -5.54
C ALA A 131 -6.33 14.41 -6.25
N GLY A 132 -6.76 14.43 -7.49
CA GLY A 132 -6.91 15.66 -8.25
C GLY A 132 -5.61 16.13 -8.86
N TRP A 133 -5.43 17.44 -8.92
CA TRP A 133 -4.27 18.05 -9.56
C TRP A 133 -3.23 18.46 -8.54
N ASP A 134 -1.98 18.54 -8.97
CA ASP A 134 -0.90 18.91 -8.07
C ASP A 134 -1.10 20.31 -7.49
N ILE A 135 -1.76 21.19 -8.25
CA ILE A 135 -2.05 22.57 -7.82
C ILE A 135 -3.24 22.59 -6.88
N PHE A 136 -4.22 21.73 -7.12
CA PHE A 136 -5.42 21.65 -6.29
C PHE A 136 -5.60 20.21 -5.81
N PRO A 137 -4.81 19.79 -4.82
CA PRO A 137 -4.95 18.44 -4.31
C PRO A 137 -6.28 18.29 -3.56
N MET A 138 -6.94 17.16 -3.81
CA MET A 138 -8.19 16.80 -3.14
C MET A 138 -7.96 15.54 -2.32
N PHE A 139 -8.75 15.38 -1.27
CA PHE A 139 -8.68 14.21 -0.40
C PHE A 139 -7.27 13.90 0.08
N PRO A 140 -6.56 14.90 0.65
CA PRO A 140 -5.24 14.60 1.21
C PRO A 140 -5.40 13.58 2.32
N ALA A 141 -4.58 12.56 2.29
CA ALA A 141 -4.66 11.45 3.22
C ALA A 141 -3.27 11.06 3.71
N SER A 142 -3.21 10.58 4.94
CA SER A 142 -1.98 10.08 5.52
C SER A 142 -2.30 8.84 6.35
N VAL A 143 -1.41 7.87 6.29
CA VAL A 143 -1.59 6.60 7.01
C VAL A 143 -0.23 6.08 7.45
N THR A 144 -0.19 5.53 8.65
CA THR A 144 0.97 4.79 9.15
C THR A 144 0.62 3.31 9.20
N PHE A 145 1.52 2.48 8.71
CA PHE A 145 1.38 1.03 8.78
C PHE A 145 2.53 0.43 9.58
N ASP A 146 2.21 -0.48 10.47
CA ASP A 146 3.18 -1.27 11.22
C ASP A 146 2.75 -2.73 11.18
N GLY A 147 3.55 -3.56 10.55
CA GLY A 147 3.22 -4.96 10.40
C GLY A 147 4.42 -5.87 10.37
N THR A 148 4.14 -7.16 10.47
CA THR A 148 5.17 -8.20 10.44
C THR A 148 4.73 -9.31 9.49
N LYS A 149 5.70 -10.02 8.96
CA LYS A 149 5.41 -11.19 8.12
C LYS A 149 5.35 -12.46 8.93
#